data_16b253f483a49d42b620c3958b92de86
#
_entry.id   16b253f483a49d42b620c3958b92de86
#
_cell.length_a   1.000
_cell.length_b   1.000
_cell.length_c   1.000
_cell.angle_alpha   90.00
_cell.angle_beta   90.00
_cell.angle_gamma   90.00
#
_symmetry.space_group_name_H-M   'P 1'
#
loop_
_entity.id
_entity.type
_entity.pdbx_description
1 polymer ?
#
loop_
_entity_poly.entity_id
_entity_poly.type
_entity_poly.pdbx_seq_one_letter_code
_entity_poly.pdbx_strand_id
1 'polypeptide(L)'
;MRTLPAPAKPAAILSFDFDGTLHDPASSPPVPPEFFELIQRIRETHQACWGINTGRSMVHMIEGFLESRFPFLPDWVVAREREIYIPNKFGRWVAHAPWNKQCEKEILRLFKRAKKLLAQIRHDIEEHTGAQWIDMEGEPAGIISRTVEEMEWIVARIAPLAADEPHLSWQRNSIYLRFGHRDFHKGSSLSEVARLHQLTAATCFAIGDSHNDLNMLDAAHAGMTACPANSVPEIHAKVSASGGLITQGLHAHGAIEALKHYFPG
;
A
#
# COMPACT_ATOMS: atom_id res chain seq x y z
N MET A 1 -18.41 -3.64 12.71
CA MET A 1 -17.33 -2.72 13.20
C MET A 1 -17.89 -1.32 13.27
N ARG A 2 -17.49 -0.53 14.26
CA ARG A 2 -17.90 0.88 14.40
C ARG A 2 -16.91 1.80 13.67
N THR A 3 -17.37 2.97 13.26
CA THR A 3 -16.50 4.10 12.89
C THR A 3 -16.25 4.96 14.13
N LEU A 4 -15.02 5.45 14.28
CA LEU A 4 -14.76 6.52 15.25
C LEU A 4 -15.06 7.87 14.57
N PRO A 5 -15.47 8.89 15.32
CA PRO A 5 -15.55 10.25 14.77
C PRO A 5 -14.19 10.64 14.20
N ALA A 6 -14.15 11.10 12.94
CA ALA A 6 -12.92 11.66 12.39
C ALA A 6 -12.54 12.94 13.13
N PRO A 7 -11.23 13.24 13.31
CA PRO A 7 -10.81 14.52 13.85
C PRO A 7 -11.41 15.66 13.00
N ALA A 8 -11.96 16.67 13.65
CA ALA A 8 -12.60 17.80 12.95
C ALA A 8 -11.62 18.56 12.03
N LYS A 9 -10.36 18.61 12.43
CA LYS A 9 -9.25 19.18 11.66
C LYS A 9 -8.02 18.30 11.84
N PRO A 10 -7.83 17.29 10.99
CA PRO A 10 -6.65 16.44 11.04
C PRO A 10 -5.36 17.26 10.97
N ALA A 11 -4.37 16.85 11.77
CA ALA A 11 -3.03 17.44 11.79
C ALA A 11 -1.96 16.47 11.25
N ALA A 12 -2.28 15.17 11.16
CA ALA A 12 -1.41 14.15 10.60
C ALA A 12 -2.20 13.06 9.88
N ILE A 13 -1.58 12.42 8.90
CA ILE A 13 -2.08 11.21 8.21
C ILE A 13 -1.15 10.06 8.54
N LEU A 14 -1.72 8.93 8.99
CA LEU A 14 -1.00 7.70 9.28
C LEU A 14 -1.37 6.64 8.26
N SER A 15 -0.40 6.21 7.46
CA SER A 15 -0.57 5.22 6.39
C SER A 15 0.17 3.93 6.73
N PHE A 16 -0.57 2.84 6.78
CA PHE A 16 -0.02 1.52 7.05
C PHE A 16 -0.26 0.60 5.85
N ASP A 17 0.77 -0.10 5.40
CA ASP A 17 0.52 -1.32 4.66
C ASP A 17 -0.10 -2.38 5.58
N PHE A 18 -0.74 -3.39 4.99
CA PHE A 18 -1.48 -4.39 5.77
C PHE A 18 -0.70 -5.70 5.89
N ASP A 19 -0.48 -6.41 4.79
CA ASP A 19 0.16 -7.72 4.78
C ASP A 19 1.66 -7.60 5.01
N GLY A 20 2.18 -8.27 6.03
CA GLY A 20 3.60 -8.17 6.38
C GLY A 20 3.96 -6.94 7.23
N THR A 21 3.09 -5.91 7.28
CA THR A 21 3.32 -4.69 8.06
C THR A 21 2.45 -4.60 9.32
N LEU A 22 1.15 -4.80 9.22
CA LEU A 22 0.26 -4.89 10.39
C LEU A 22 -0.18 -6.31 10.66
N HIS A 23 -0.54 -7.03 9.61
CA HIS A 23 -1.09 -8.37 9.68
C HIS A 23 0.04 -9.41 9.70
N ASP A 24 0.11 -10.15 10.81
CA ASP A 24 0.95 -11.34 10.96
C ASP A 24 0.03 -12.59 10.95
N PRO A 25 0.03 -13.38 9.86
CA PRO A 25 -0.82 -14.57 9.76
C PRO A 25 -0.47 -15.68 10.77
N ALA A 26 0.71 -15.62 11.38
CA ALA A 26 1.14 -16.58 12.41
C ALA A 26 0.64 -16.22 13.81
N SER A 27 0.15 -15.00 14.01
CA SER A 27 -0.32 -14.48 15.29
C SER A 27 -1.83 -14.60 15.45
N SER A 28 -2.32 -14.67 16.70
CA SER A 28 -3.77 -14.67 17.02
C SER A 28 -4.08 -13.72 18.17
N PRO A 29 -4.75 -12.58 17.91
CA PRO A 29 -5.18 -12.07 16.60
C PRO A 29 -3.98 -11.64 15.75
N PRO A 30 -4.12 -11.60 14.41
CA PRO A 30 -3.06 -11.18 13.50
C PRO A 30 -2.56 -9.73 13.69
N VAL A 31 -3.40 -8.85 14.24
CA VAL A 31 -3.03 -7.49 14.66
C VAL A 31 -3.28 -7.38 16.16
N PRO A 32 -2.26 -7.06 16.98
CA PRO A 32 -2.40 -7.02 18.44
C PRO A 32 -3.32 -5.85 18.88
N PRO A 33 -4.16 -6.05 19.93
CA PRO A 33 -5.06 -5.00 20.44
C PRO A 33 -4.34 -3.71 20.85
N GLU A 34 -3.10 -3.80 21.33
CA GLU A 34 -2.26 -2.66 21.69
C GLU A 34 -2.08 -1.66 20.53
N PHE A 35 -2.02 -2.14 19.28
CA PHE A 35 -1.96 -1.26 18.11
C PHE A 35 -3.18 -0.33 18.06
N PHE A 36 -4.37 -0.85 18.26
CA PHE A 36 -5.61 -0.06 18.19
C PHE A 36 -5.74 0.92 19.37
N GLU A 37 -5.29 0.52 20.55
CA GLU A 37 -5.25 1.40 21.73
C GLU A 37 -4.33 2.60 21.49
N LEU A 38 -3.16 2.33 20.90
CA LEU A 38 -2.21 3.38 20.52
C LEU A 38 -2.75 4.30 19.42
N ILE A 39 -3.37 3.73 18.38
CA ILE A 39 -4.02 4.51 17.32
C ILE A 39 -5.11 5.42 17.90
N GLN A 40 -5.95 4.92 18.79
CA GLN A 40 -6.98 5.75 19.41
C GLN A 40 -6.37 6.92 20.21
N ARG A 41 -5.33 6.67 21.00
CA ARG A 41 -4.60 7.71 21.74
C ARG A 41 -4.00 8.76 20.79
N ILE A 42 -3.28 8.34 19.74
CA ILE A 42 -2.67 9.27 18.78
C ILE A 42 -3.74 10.09 18.04
N ARG A 43 -4.88 9.52 17.70
CA ARG A 43 -6.02 10.26 17.13
C ARG A 43 -6.48 11.38 18.04
N GLU A 44 -6.56 11.13 19.34
CA GLU A 44 -7.02 12.10 20.35
C GLU A 44 -5.96 13.17 20.63
N THR A 45 -4.70 12.78 20.82
CA THR A 45 -3.61 13.70 21.23
C THR A 45 -3.00 14.46 20.06
N HIS A 46 -2.86 13.84 18.90
CA HIS A 46 -2.22 14.43 17.72
C HIS A 46 -3.21 14.77 16.59
N GLN A 47 -4.53 14.61 16.82
CA GLN A 47 -5.57 14.85 15.79
C GLN A 47 -5.26 14.11 14.49
N ALA A 48 -4.77 12.89 14.57
CA ALA A 48 -4.36 12.10 13.42
C ALA A 48 -5.53 11.34 12.78
N CYS A 49 -5.55 11.30 11.44
CA CYS A 49 -6.34 10.34 10.67
C CYS A 49 -5.45 9.15 10.28
N TRP A 50 -5.97 7.95 10.35
CA TRP A 50 -5.23 6.74 10.01
C TRP A 50 -5.94 5.90 8.94
N GLY A 51 -5.17 5.15 8.18
CA GLY A 51 -5.73 4.29 7.16
C GLY A 51 -4.80 3.18 6.71
N ILE A 52 -5.39 2.25 5.97
CA ILE A 52 -4.70 1.12 5.35
C ILE A 52 -4.45 1.42 3.89
N ASN A 53 -3.23 1.15 3.43
CA ASN A 53 -2.80 1.35 2.04
C ASN A 53 -2.25 0.02 1.51
N THR A 54 -3.09 -0.76 0.83
CA THR A 54 -2.84 -2.17 0.55
C THR A 54 -3.03 -2.55 -0.90
N GLY A 55 -2.35 -3.63 -1.32
CA GLY A 55 -2.59 -4.32 -2.59
C GLY A 55 -3.90 -5.10 -2.64
N ARG A 56 -4.53 -5.41 -1.48
CA ARG A 56 -5.80 -6.13 -1.43
C ARG A 56 -6.93 -5.33 -2.10
N SER A 57 -7.88 -6.03 -2.71
CA SER A 57 -9.15 -5.42 -3.09
C SER A 57 -9.96 -5.02 -1.85
N MET A 58 -10.95 -4.16 -2.01
CA MET A 58 -11.80 -3.75 -0.90
C MET A 58 -12.55 -4.94 -0.26
N VAL A 59 -12.95 -5.94 -1.05
CA VAL A 59 -13.59 -7.16 -0.55
C VAL A 59 -12.63 -7.94 0.35
N HIS A 60 -11.42 -8.24 -0.12
CA HIS A 60 -10.39 -8.94 0.67
C HIS A 60 -9.94 -8.12 1.89
N MET A 61 -10.03 -6.78 1.82
CA MET A 61 -9.70 -5.95 2.99
C MET A 61 -10.77 -6.03 4.08
N ILE A 62 -12.05 -6.15 3.70
CA ILE A 62 -13.14 -6.37 4.66
C ILE A 62 -12.94 -7.73 5.39
N GLU A 63 -12.54 -8.77 4.67
CA GLU A 63 -12.16 -10.06 5.27
C GLU A 63 -10.98 -9.88 6.24
N GLY A 64 -9.93 -9.17 5.83
CA GLY A 64 -8.77 -8.86 6.69
C GLY A 64 -9.13 -8.12 7.97
N PHE A 65 -10.10 -7.19 7.93
CA PHE A 65 -10.61 -6.54 9.14
C PHE A 65 -11.28 -7.52 10.11
N LEU A 66 -12.01 -8.49 9.58
CA LEU A 66 -12.69 -9.51 10.40
C LEU A 66 -11.67 -10.48 11.02
N GLU A 67 -10.76 -10.99 10.23
CA GLU A 67 -9.69 -11.90 10.68
C GLU A 67 -8.83 -11.27 11.77
N SER A 68 -8.43 -10.00 11.56
CA SER A 68 -7.60 -9.25 12.51
C SER A 68 -8.40 -8.61 13.65
N ARG A 69 -9.70 -8.87 13.75
CA ARG A 69 -10.58 -8.41 14.83
C ARG A 69 -10.53 -6.90 15.08
N PHE A 70 -10.56 -6.11 13.99
CA PHE A 70 -10.54 -4.64 14.10
C PHE A 70 -11.69 -4.15 14.98
N PRO A 71 -11.42 -3.43 16.08
CA PRO A 71 -12.48 -2.93 16.99
C PRO A 71 -13.22 -1.73 16.39
N PHE A 72 -12.57 -1.01 15.46
CA PHE A 72 -13.11 0.12 14.70
C PHE A 72 -12.48 0.21 13.32
N LEU A 73 -13.20 0.81 12.39
CA LEU A 73 -12.73 1.00 11.02
C LEU A 73 -11.65 2.11 10.95
N PRO A 74 -10.70 2.01 10.02
CA PRO A 74 -9.82 3.13 9.66
C PRO A 74 -10.63 4.29 9.06
N ASP A 75 -10.05 5.48 9.04
CA ASP A 75 -10.67 6.67 8.47
C ASP A 75 -10.71 6.63 6.94
N TRP A 76 -9.80 5.86 6.33
CA TRP A 76 -9.72 5.64 4.90
C TRP A 76 -9.01 4.31 4.58
N VAL A 77 -9.25 3.80 3.38
CA VAL A 77 -8.52 2.65 2.81
C VAL A 77 -8.12 3.00 1.38
N VAL A 78 -6.88 2.74 1.04
CA VAL A 78 -6.42 2.61 -0.34
C VAL A 78 -6.38 1.11 -0.66
N ALA A 79 -7.28 0.66 -1.52
CA ALA A 79 -7.32 -0.70 -2.03
C ALA A 79 -6.62 -0.78 -3.40
N ARG A 80 -6.11 -1.98 -3.74
CA ARG A 80 -5.38 -2.21 -5.01
C ARG A 80 -4.30 -1.16 -5.27
N GLU A 81 -3.72 -0.61 -4.16
CA GLU A 81 -2.64 0.39 -4.16
C GLU A 81 -3.01 1.77 -4.73
N ARG A 82 -4.25 1.97 -5.17
CA ARG A 82 -4.67 3.18 -5.88
C ARG A 82 -6.11 3.63 -5.68
N GLU A 83 -7.00 2.76 -5.23
CA GLU A 83 -8.43 3.07 -5.09
C GLU A 83 -8.73 3.56 -3.68
N ILE A 84 -9.14 4.80 -3.53
CA ILE A 84 -9.42 5.43 -2.22
C ILE A 84 -10.88 5.20 -1.85
N TYR A 85 -11.09 4.70 -0.63
CA TYR A 85 -12.39 4.50 -0.01
C TYR A 85 -12.44 5.17 1.36
N ILE A 86 -13.56 5.84 1.67
CA ILE A 86 -13.78 6.53 2.93
C ILE A 86 -15.11 6.03 3.51
N PRO A 87 -15.18 5.64 4.80
CA PRO A 87 -16.44 5.22 5.39
C PRO A 87 -17.38 6.41 5.57
N ASN A 88 -18.65 6.25 5.20
CA ASN A 88 -19.67 7.24 5.51
C ASN A 88 -20.12 7.12 6.98
N LYS A 89 -21.02 8.00 7.40
CA LYS A 89 -21.57 8.03 8.77
C LYS A 89 -22.24 6.72 9.25
N PHE A 90 -22.53 5.81 8.34
CA PHE A 90 -23.10 4.48 8.63
C PHE A 90 -22.02 3.37 8.61
N GLY A 91 -20.75 3.71 8.47
CA GLY A 91 -19.63 2.77 8.35
C GLY A 91 -19.59 2.02 7.02
N ARG A 92 -20.29 2.52 5.99
CA ARG A 92 -20.23 1.95 4.64
C ARG A 92 -19.13 2.62 3.85
N TRP A 93 -18.30 1.83 3.20
CA TRP A 93 -17.23 2.31 2.33
C TRP A 93 -17.77 2.98 1.08
N VAL A 94 -17.32 4.19 0.82
CA VAL A 94 -17.69 4.98 -0.36
C VAL A 94 -16.41 5.31 -1.13
N ALA A 95 -16.40 5.00 -2.41
CA ALA A 95 -15.28 5.32 -3.29
C ALA A 95 -15.10 6.85 -3.42
N HIS A 96 -13.87 7.31 -3.33
CA HIS A 96 -13.52 8.70 -3.66
C HIS A 96 -13.58 8.91 -5.17
N ALA A 97 -14.79 9.19 -5.66
CA ALA A 97 -15.13 9.12 -7.08
C ALA A 97 -14.24 9.99 -8.00
N PRO A 98 -13.83 11.22 -7.67
CA PRO A 98 -12.96 12.01 -8.56
C PRO A 98 -11.64 11.30 -8.87
N TRP A 99 -10.96 10.80 -7.85
CA TRP A 99 -9.69 10.11 -7.98
C TRP A 99 -9.85 8.72 -8.62
N ASN A 100 -10.76 7.90 -8.11
CA ASN A 100 -10.92 6.52 -8.58
C ASN A 100 -11.34 6.47 -10.07
N LYS A 101 -12.23 7.37 -10.52
CA LYS A 101 -12.60 7.47 -11.94
C LYS A 101 -11.43 7.90 -12.82
N GLN A 102 -10.58 8.80 -12.34
CA GLN A 102 -9.38 9.19 -13.06
C GLN A 102 -8.40 8.02 -13.17
N CYS A 103 -8.13 7.32 -12.06
CA CYS A 103 -7.29 6.11 -12.07
C CYS A 103 -7.80 5.09 -13.09
N GLU A 104 -9.06 4.72 -13.02
CA GLU A 104 -9.68 3.75 -13.93
C GLU A 104 -9.53 4.18 -15.40
N LYS A 105 -9.85 5.42 -15.70
CA LYS A 105 -9.75 5.97 -17.06
C LYS A 105 -8.32 5.90 -17.61
N GLU A 106 -7.33 6.32 -16.83
CA GLU A 106 -5.94 6.34 -17.31
C GLU A 106 -5.35 4.93 -17.39
N ILE A 107 -5.71 4.03 -16.48
CA ILE A 107 -5.36 2.62 -16.54
C ILE A 107 -5.92 1.95 -17.79
N LEU A 108 -7.22 2.13 -18.08
CA LEU A 108 -7.85 1.58 -19.28
C LEU A 108 -7.19 2.10 -20.57
N ARG A 109 -6.84 3.38 -20.61
CA ARG A 109 -6.11 3.99 -21.73
C ARG A 109 -4.72 3.37 -21.90
N LEU A 110 -3.97 3.26 -20.81
CA LEU A 110 -2.65 2.66 -20.80
C LEU A 110 -2.68 1.24 -21.34
N PHE A 111 -3.53 0.38 -20.80
CA PHE A 111 -3.59 -1.02 -21.20
C PHE A 111 -4.07 -1.21 -22.65
N LYS A 112 -4.92 -0.32 -23.14
CA LYS A 112 -5.27 -0.30 -24.57
C LYS A 112 -4.05 0.01 -25.45
N ARG A 113 -3.20 0.99 -25.06
CA ARG A 113 -1.95 1.31 -25.79
C ARG A 113 -0.91 0.20 -25.66
N ALA A 114 -0.70 -0.28 -24.43
CA ALA A 114 0.31 -1.27 -24.09
C ALA A 114 -0.08 -2.71 -24.48
N LYS A 115 -1.25 -2.95 -25.07
CA LYS A 115 -1.74 -4.30 -25.37
C LYS A 115 -0.74 -5.19 -26.11
N LYS A 116 -0.06 -4.66 -27.14
CA LYS A 116 0.93 -5.42 -27.91
C LYS A 116 2.19 -5.69 -27.09
N LEU A 117 2.64 -4.70 -26.33
CA LEU A 117 3.79 -4.82 -25.44
C LEU A 117 3.53 -5.86 -24.33
N LEU A 118 2.37 -5.81 -23.69
CA LEU A 118 1.99 -6.79 -22.67
C LEU A 118 1.87 -8.20 -23.23
N ALA A 119 1.35 -8.37 -24.45
CA ALA A 119 1.33 -9.67 -25.11
C ALA A 119 2.73 -10.19 -25.42
N GLN A 120 3.66 -9.32 -25.81
CA GLN A 120 5.07 -9.68 -26.00
C GLN A 120 5.74 -10.07 -24.68
N ILE A 121 5.54 -9.30 -23.62
CA ILE A 121 6.05 -9.60 -22.28
C ILE A 121 5.49 -10.95 -21.79
N ARG A 122 4.19 -11.19 -21.94
CA ARG A 122 3.56 -12.45 -21.59
C ARG A 122 4.20 -13.63 -22.31
N HIS A 123 4.35 -13.54 -23.62
CA HIS A 123 4.97 -14.60 -24.42
C HIS A 123 6.40 -14.89 -23.96
N ASP A 124 7.20 -13.85 -23.75
CA ASP A 124 8.59 -13.98 -23.31
C ASP A 124 8.70 -14.67 -21.92
N ILE A 125 7.82 -14.33 -21.00
CA ILE A 125 7.78 -14.93 -19.66
C ILE A 125 7.32 -16.39 -19.74
N GLU A 126 6.24 -16.70 -20.45
CA GLU A 126 5.71 -18.06 -20.61
C GLU A 126 6.71 -18.99 -21.30
N GLU A 127 7.55 -18.46 -22.22
CA GLU A 127 8.58 -19.23 -22.92
C GLU A 127 9.82 -19.55 -22.03
N HIS A 128 10.20 -18.62 -21.15
CA HIS A 128 11.47 -18.70 -20.43
C HIS A 128 11.35 -19.02 -18.95
N THR A 129 10.13 -19.04 -18.40
CA THR A 129 9.91 -19.28 -16.96
C THR A 129 8.77 -20.26 -16.71
N GLY A 130 8.58 -20.66 -15.47
CA GLY A 130 7.39 -21.39 -15.04
C GLY A 130 6.36 -20.49 -14.34
N ALA A 131 6.51 -19.17 -14.44
CA ALA A 131 5.59 -18.22 -13.88
C ALA A 131 4.22 -18.26 -14.57
N GLN A 132 3.20 -17.96 -13.82
CA GLN A 132 1.83 -17.90 -14.31
C GLN A 132 1.43 -16.46 -14.61
N TRP A 133 0.92 -16.23 -15.82
CA TRP A 133 0.23 -14.99 -16.14
C TRP A 133 -1.19 -15.03 -15.60
N ILE A 134 -1.61 -13.97 -14.89
CA ILE A 134 -2.92 -13.90 -14.28
C ILE A 134 -3.67 -12.71 -14.88
N ASP A 135 -4.88 -12.98 -15.40
CA ASP A 135 -5.86 -11.95 -15.72
C ASP A 135 -6.74 -11.77 -14.47
N MET A 136 -6.52 -10.71 -13.72
CA MET A 136 -7.34 -10.40 -12.56
C MET A 136 -8.56 -9.57 -12.98
N GLU A 137 -9.67 -9.79 -12.30
CA GLU A 137 -10.91 -9.05 -12.56
C GLU A 137 -10.68 -7.53 -12.46
N GLY A 138 -10.91 -6.82 -13.58
CA GLY A 138 -10.66 -5.38 -13.69
C GLY A 138 -9.18 -4.98 -13.77
N GLU A 139 -8.26 -5.94 -13.85
CA GLU A 139 -6.82 -5.70 -13.97
C GLU A 139 -6.21 -6.60 -15.05
N PRO A 140 -5.62 -6.00 -16.08
CA PRO A 140 -5.32 -6.73 -17.30
C PRO A 140 -4.09 -7.61 -17.24
N ALA A 141 -3.25 -7.53 -16.22
CA ALA A 141 -2.05 -8.33 -16.18
C ALA A 141 -1.42 -8.40 -14.79
N GLY A 142 -1.24 -9.61 -14.31
CA GLY A 142 -0.41 -9.95 -13.18
C GLY A 142 0.45 -11.17 -13.47
N ILE A 143 1.46 -11.39 -12.65
CA ILE A 143 2.38 -12.52 -12.76
C ILE A 143 2.54 -13.10 -11.37
N ILE A 144 2.48 -14.44 -11.27
CA ILE A 144 2.91 -15.18 -10.08
C ILE A 144 4.11 -16.02 -10.50
N SER A 145 5.28 -15.74 -9.95
CA SER A 145 6.47 -16.59 -10.15
C SER A 145 6.48 -17.76 -9.16
N ARG A 146 7.29 -18.76 -9.42
CA ARG A 146 7.48 -19.91 -8.54
C ARG A 146 8.37 -19.57 -7.34
N THR A 147 9.35 -18.69 -7.55
CA THR A 147 10.32 -18.26 -6.54
C THR A 147 10.61 -16.76 -6.64
N VAL A 148 11.25 -16.20 -5.61
CA VAL A 148 11.69 -14.82 -5.59
C VAL A 148 12.76 -14.56 -6.66
N GLU A 149 13.69 -15.51 -6.85
CA GLU A 149 14.76 -15.41 -7.87
C GLU A 149 14.18 -15.40 -9.30
N GLU A 150 13.14 -16.20 -9.55
CA GLU A 150 12.42 -16.17 -10.83
C GLU A 150 11.74 -14.80 -11.04
N MET A 151 11.18 -14.21 -10.00
CA MET A 151 10.61 -12.85 -10.06
C MET A 151 11.69 -11.79 -10.32
N GLU A 152 12.87 -11.91 -9.73
CA GLU A 152 14.00 -11.01 -10.02
C GLU A 152 14.38 -11.08 -11.51
N TRP A 153 14.48 -12.29 -12.05
CA TRP A 153 14.74 -12.47 -13.47
C TRP A 153 13.65 -11.83 -14.34
N ILE A 154 12.38 -12.04 -13.99
CA ILE A 154 11.23 -11.47 -14.69
C ILE A 154 11.29 -9.93 -14.68
N VAL A 155 11.53 -9.32 -13.52
CA VAL A 155 11.63 -7.86 -13.38
C VAL A 155 12.78 -7.31 -14.22
N ALA A 156 13.95 -7.94 -14.18
CA ALA A 156 15.10 -7.54 -15.00
C ALA A 156 14.78 -7.63 -16.51
N ARG A 157 13.96 -8.59 -16.92
CA ARG A 157 13.55 -8.80 -18.31
C ARG A 157 12.49 -7.81 -18.77
N ILE A 158 11.52 -7.47 -17.90
CA ILE A 158 10.44 -6.54 -18.21
C ILE A 158 10.95 -5.09 -18.30
N ALA A 159 11.89 -4.69 -17.45
CA ALA A 159 12.32 -3.31 -17.32
C ALA A 159 12.75 -2.65 -18.64
N PRO A 160 13.61 -3.25 -19.49
CA PRO A 160 13.97 -2.66 -20.77
C PRO A 160 12.80 -2.66 -21.77
N LEU A 161 11.92 -3.67 -21.74
CA LEU A 161 10.77 -3.75 -22.64
C LEU A 161 9.71 -2.68 -22.28
N ALA A 162 9.51 -2.41 -21.00
CA ALA A 162 8.57 -1.40 -20.53
C ALA A 162 9.05 0.04 -20.74
N ALA A 163 10.32 0.25 -21.07
CA ALA A 163 10.87 1.59 -21.29
C ALA A 163 10.17 2.35 -22.45
N ASP A 164 9.63 1.62 -23.42
CA ASP A 164 8.93 2.20 -24.58
C ASP A 164 7.50 2.71 -24.24
N GLU A 165 6.93 2.33 -23.08
CA GLU A 165 5.65 2.87 -22.59
C GLU A 165 5.88 3.59 -21.26
N PRO A 166 6.08 4.91 -21.26
CA PRO A 166 6.56 5.67 -20.10
C PRO A 166 5.57 5.69 -18.91
N HIS A 167 4.29 5.39 -19.15
CA HIS A 167 3.29 5.30 -18.09
C HIS A 167 3.09 3.88 -17.55
N LEU A 168 3.70 2.85 -18.18
CA LEU A 168 3.64 1.50 -17.67
C LEU A 168 4.58 1.36 -16.46
N SER A 169 4.06 0.80 -15.40
CA SER A 169 4.81 0.43 -14.21
C SER A 169 4.30 -0.90 -13.68
N TRP A 170 4.91 -1.38 -12.64
CA TRP A 170 4.44 -2.55 -11.90
C TRP A 170 4.62 -2.34 -10.41
N GLN A 171 3.77 -3.02 -9.67
CA GLN A 171 3.88 -3.18 -8.22
C GLN A 171 4.23 -4.63 -7.93
N ARG A 172 5.23 -4.85 -7.09
CA ARG A 172 5.73 -6.17 -6.74
C ARG A 172 5.57 -6.40 -5.24
N ASN A 173 5.13 -7.61 -4.88
CA ASN A 173 5.18 -8.11 -3.53
C ASN A 173 5.67 -9.58 -3.57
N SER A 174 6.93 -9.83 -3.14
CA SER A 174 7.56 -11.14 -3.18
C SER A 174 7.50 -11.78 -4.58
N ILE A 175 6.73 -12.86 -4.74
CA ILE A 175 6.52 -13.61 -5.99
C ILE A 175 5.36 -13.07 -6.85
N TYR A 176 4.68 -12.02 -6.41
CA TYR A 176 3.55 -11.40 -7.11
C TYR A 176 3.98 -10.11 -7.78
N LEU A 177 3.58 -9.94 -9.04
CA LEU A 177 3.75 -8.69 -9.78
C LEU A 177 2.43 -8.33 -10.45
N ARG A 178 2.08 -7.06 -10.36
CA ARG A 178 0.90 -6.50 -11.02
C ARG A 178 1.33 -5.30 -11.86
N PHE A 179 0.96 -5.30 -13.14
CA PHE A 179 1.16 -4.11 -13.97
C PHE A 179 0.17 -3.01 -13.60
N GLY A 180 0.62 -1.78 -13.68
CA GLY A 180 -0.15 -0.61 -13.30
C GLY A 180 0.31 0.65 -14.02
N HIS A 181 -0.29 1.77 -13.66
CA HIS A 181 0.07 3.08 -14.18
C HIS A 181 1.05 3.76 -13.24
N ARG A 182 2.12 4.36 -13.77
CA ARG A 182 3.18 5.02 -12.99
C ARG A 182 2.67 6.07 -12.01
N ASP A 183 1.60 6.79 -12.37
CA ASP A 183 1.09 7.90 -11.55
C ASP A 183 0.09 7.45 -10.47
N PHE A 184 -0.31 6.16 -10.47
CA PHE A 184 -1.28 5.63 -9.52
C PHE A 184 -0.70 4.44 -8.75
N HIS A 185 -0.20 4.73 -7.56
CA HIS A 185 0.47 3.80 -6.65
C HIS A 185 0.24 4.22 -5.19
N LYS A 186 0.68 3.43 -4.22
CA LYS A 186 0.50 3.71 -2.79
C LYS A 186 0.92 5.13 -2.38
N GLY A 187 2.02 5.65 -2.91
CA GLY A 187 2.50 7.00 -2.59
C GLY A 187 1.59 8.09 -3.12
N SER A 188 1.22 8.05 -4.40
CA SER A 188 0.32 9.06 -4.98
C SER A 188 -1.07 9.05 -4.34
N SER A 189 -1.57 7.86 -3.95
CA SER A 189 -2.82 7.70 -3.22
C SER A 189 -2.74 8.31 -1.81
N LEU A 190 -1.60 8.14 -1.11
CA LEU A 190 -1.36 8.80 0.16
C LEU A 190 -1.35 10.32 0.01
N SER A 191 -0.69 10.86 -1.02
CA SER A 191 -0.71 12.29 -1.32
C SER A 191 -2.12 12.82 -1.59
N GLU A 192 -2.97 12.05 -2.29
CA GLU A 192 -4.37 12.44 -2.51
C GLU A 192 -5.15 12.45 -1.20
N VAL A 193 -4.97 11.46 -0.32
CA VAL A 193 -5.58 11.45 1.02
C VAL A 193 -5.13 12.68 1.83
N ALA A 194 -3.83 13.01 1.82
CA ALA A 194 -3.32 14.22 2.48
C ALA A 194 -3.95 15.49 1.90
N ARG A 195 -4.07 15.59 0.58
CA ARG A 195 -4.72 16.71 -0.11
C ARG A 195 -6.18 16.90 0.31
N LEU A 196 -6.94 15.82 0.49
CA LEU A 196 -8.33 15.88 0.97
C LEU A 196 -8.44 16.53 2.35
N HIS A 197 -7.41 16.40 3.17
CA HIS A 197 -7.33 16.99 4.50
C HIS A 197 -6.53 18.32 4.53
N GLN A 198 -6.11 18.84 3.36
CA GLN A 198 -5.29 20.05 3.23
C GLN A 198 -3.92 19.92 3.95
N LEU A 199 -3.39 18.71 3.98
CA LEU A 199 -2.10 18.35 4.55
C LEU A 199 -1.06 18.10 3.45
N THR A 200 0.22 18.05 3.85
CA THR A 200 1.36 17.80 2.96
C THR A 200 2.12 16.56 3.40
N ALA A 201 3.05 16.09 2.58
CA ALA A 201 3.93 14.97 2.90
C ALA A 201 4.62 15.12 4.28
N ALA A 202 4.99 16.33 4.68
CA ALA A 202 5.67 16.60 5.96
C ALA A 202 4.87 16.13 7.19
N THR A 203 3.54 16.05 7.09
CA THR A 203 2.66 15.58 8.17
C THR A 203 2.12 14.18 7.94
N CYS A 204 2.64 13.47 6.94
CA CYS A 204 2.29 12.09 6.65
C CYS A 204 3.32 11.13 7.25
N PHE A 205 2.83 10.13 7.95
CA PHE A 205 3.57 8.96 8.40
C PHE A 205 3.23 7.78 7.49
N ALA A 206 4.23 7.01 7.07
CA ALA A 206 4.06 5.80 6.29
C ALA A 206 4.96 4.67 6.80
N ILE A 207 4.41 3.46 6.85
CA ILE A 207 5.14 2.24 7.18
C ILE A 207 4.74 1.11 6.24
N GLY A 208 5.72 0.35 5.75
CA GLY A 208 5.55 -0.76 4.83
C GLY A 208 6.76 -1.69 4.86
N ASP A 209 6.63 -2.89 4.30
CA ASP A 209 7.62 -3.96 4.38
C ASP A 209 8.12 -4.50 3.03
N SER A 210 7.43 -4.21 1.93
CA SER A 210 7.70 -4.83 0.63
C SER A 210 7.85 -3.82 -0.51
N HIS A 211 8.26 -4.29 -1.68
CA HIS A 211 8.62 -3.46 -2.84
C HIS A 211 7.51 -2.50 -3.31
N ASN A 212 6.23 -2.88 -3.16
CA ASN A 212 5.09 -2.03 -3.48
C ASN A 212 4.93 -0.82 -2.54
N ASP A 213 5.68 -0.79 -1.42
CA ASP A 213 5.72 0.32 -0.47
C ASP A 213 6.79 1.37 -0.80
N LEU A 214 7.74 1.06 -1.68
CA LEU A 214 8.86 1.96 -2.02
C LEU A 214 8.41 3.38 -2.36
N ASN A 215 7.32 3.51 -3.12
CA ASN A 215 6.77 4.82 -3.48
C ASN A 215 6.12 5.53 -2.27
N MET A 216 5.42 4.79 -1.40
CA MET A 216 4.78 5.36 -0.22
C MET A 216 5.83 5.87 0.80
N LEU A 217 6.98 5.22 0.85
CA LEU A 217 8.11 5.56 1.73
C LEU A 217 9.05 6.62 1.12
N ASP A 218 8.63 7.30 0.05
CA ASP A 218 9.37 8.43 -0.51
C ASP A 218 9.01 9.73 0.19
N ALA A 219 10.00 10.60 0.41
CA ALA A 219 9.82 11.90 1.06
C ALA A 219 8.83 12.83 0.32
N ALA A 220 8.59 12.58 -0.98
CA ALA A 220 7.55 13.27 -1.73
C ALA A 220 6.13 12.95 -1.24
N HIS A 221 5.93 11.83 -0.54
CA HIS A 221 4.64 11.33 -0.08
C HIS A 221 4.50 11.25 1.43
N ALA A 222 5.61 10.96 2.15
CA ALA A 222 5.63 10.88 3.61
C ALA A 222 6.93 11.45 4.19
N GLY A 223 6.79 12.40 5.12
CA GLY A 223 7.92 12.99 5.82
C GLY A 223 8.39 12.16 7.04
N MET A 224 7.55 11.25 7.52
CA MET A 224 7.86 10.30 8.59
C MET A 224 7.72 8.88 8.03
N THR A 225 8.83 8.18 7.86
CA THR A 225 8.84 6.84 7.25
C THR A 225 9.42 5.80 8.20
N ALA A 226 8.88 4.59 8.17
CA ALA A 226 9.38 3.48 8.96
C ALA A 226 9.22 2.15 8.20
N CYS A 227 9.91 1.12 8.67
CA CYS A 227 9.67 -0.25 8.27
C CYS A 227 9.85 -1.22 9.44
N PRO A 228 9.05 -2.30 9.52
CA PRO A 228 9.26 -3.36 10.50
C PRO A 228 10.52 -4.19 10.18
N ALA A 229 11.06 -4.88 11.18
CA ALA A 229 12.31 -5.64 11.03
C ALA A 229 12.22 -6.80 10.01
N ASN A 230 11.01 -7.28 9.69
CA ASN A 230 10.79 -8.31 8.68
C ASN A 230 10.74 -7.79 7.22
N SER A 231 11.00 -6.49 7.02
CA SER A 231 10.96 -5.89 5.68
C SER A 231 12.08 -6.41 4.78
N VAL A 232 11.83 -6.37 3.47
CA VAL A 232 12.85 -6.72 2.48
C VAL A 232 14.04 -5.74 2.51
N PRO A 233 15.26 -6.18 2.12
CA PRO A 233 16.47 -5.35 2.19
C PRO A 233 16.35 -4.00 1.46
N GLU A 234 15.61 -3.94 0.36
CA GLU A 234 15.38 -2.72 -0.43
C GLU A 234 14.57 -1.67 0.34
N ILE A 235 13.62 -2.12 1.17
CA ILE A 235 12.87 -1.24 2.07
C ILE A 235 13.77 -0.72 3.18
N HIS A 236 14.58 -1.58 3.81
CA HIS A 236 15.57 -1.13 4.79
C HIS A 236 16.49 -0.06 4.20
N ALA A 237 17.01 -0.28 3.00
CA ALA A 237 17.87 0.69 2.31
C ALA A 237 17.13 2.01 2.03
N LYS A 238 15.87 1.94 1.54
CA LYS A 238 15.04 3.12 1.25
C LYS A 238 14.77 3.94 2.52
N VAL A 239 14.32 3.29 3.59
CA VAL A 239 13.99 3.95 4.86
C VAL A 239 15.24 4.55 5.50
N SER A 240 16.36 3.82 5.50
CA SER A 240 17.65 4.34 5.99
C SER A 240 18.10 5.58 5.21
N ALA A 241 18.02 5.54 3.88
CA ALA A 241 18.43 6.65 3.03
C ALA A 241 17.57 7.92 3.22
N SER A 242 16.31 7.77 3.61
CA SER A 242 15.40 8.89 3.92
C SER A 242 15.50 9.38 5.38
N GLY A 243 16.37 8.78 6.20
CA GLY A 243 16.45 9.09 7.64
C GLY A 243 15.25 8.59 8.45
N GLY A 244 14.51 7.63 7.92
CA GLY A 244 13.37 7.00 8.59
C GLY A 244 13.80 5.95 9.62
N LEU A 245 12.82 5.36 10.31
CA LEU A 245 13.05 4.40 11.39
C LEU A 245 12.94 2.96 10.90
N ILE A 246 14.01 2.19 11.01
CA ILE A 246 13.99 0.73 10.94
C ILE A 246 13.74 0.21 12.34
N THR A 247 12.61 -0.45 12.58
CA THR A 247 12.22 -0.92 13.92
C THR A 247 12.87 -2.26 14.27
N GLN A 248 12.89 -2.60 15.56
CA GLN A 248 13.31 -3.92 16.04
C GLN A 248 12.14 -4.91 16.03
N GLY A 249 10.92 -4.40 16.16
CA GLY A 249 9.71 -5.20 16.16
C GLY A 249 9.35 -5.67 14.74
N LEU A 250 8.76 -6.86 14.68
CA LEU A 250 8.19 -7.44 13.46
C LEU A 250 6.73 -6.99 13.30
N HIS A 251 6.26 -6.89 12.07
CA HIS A 251 4.84 -6.62 11.77
C HIS A 251 4.26 -5.46 12.61
N ALA A 252 3.08 -5.63 13.18
CA ALA A 252 2.43 -4.61 14.00
C ALA A 252 3.22 -4.16 15.24
N HIS A 253 4.11 -5.01 15.78
CA HIS A 253 4.99 -4.58 16.87
C HIS A 253 6.00 -3.54 16.39
N GLY A 254 6.51 -3.68 15.15
CA GLY A 254 7.30 -2.63 14.50
C GLY A 254 6.49 -1.36 14.27
N ALA A 255 5.24 -1.49 13.83
CA ALA A 255 4.36 -0.33 13.66
C ALA A 255 4.10 0.40 14.99
N ILE A 256 3.90 -0.32 16.09
CA ILE A 256 3.75 0.25 17.45
C ILE A 256 5.03 0.99 17.86
N GLU A 257 6.19 0.40 17.63
CA GLU A 257 7.48 1.04 17.91
C GLU A 257 7.65 2.34 17.12
N ALA A 258 7.38 2.32 15.83
CA ALA A 258 7.46 3.50 14.98
C ALA A 258 6.48 4.60 15.40
N LEU A 259 5.25 4.24 15.74
CA LEU A 259 4.27 5.20 16.24
C LEU A 259 4.71 5.85 17.57
N LYS A 260 5.27 5.09 18.51
CA LYS A 260 5.80 5.63 19.77
C LYS A 260 6.97 6.57 19.53
N HIS A 261 7.77 6.35 18.49
CA HIS A 261 8.89 7.21 18.11
C HIS A 261 8.42 8.55 17.53
N TYR A 262 7.51 8.54 16.58
CA TYR A 262 7.07 9.75 15.88
C TYR A 262 5.95 10.52 16.59
N PHE A 263 5.18 9.84 17.44
CA PHE A 263 4.04 10.39 18.19
C PHE A 263 4.16 10.06 19.67
N PRO A 264 5.18 10.63 20.35
CA PRO A 264 5.36 10.41 21.78
C PRO A 264 4.14 10.96 22.54
N GLY A 265 3.66 10.17 23.51
CA GLY A 265 2.47 10.47 24.33
C GLY A 265 2.81 11.03 25.68
#